data_26608d7ebb38ec5bbc41b9433e1d8f66
#
_entry.id   26608d7ebb38ec5bbc41b9433e1d8f66
#
_cell.length_a   1.000
_cell.length_b   1.000
_cell.length_c   1.000
_cell.angle_alpha   90.00
_cell.angle_beta   90.00
_cell.angle_gamma   90.00
#
_symmetry.space_group_name_H-M   'P 1'
#
loop_
_entity.id
_entity.type
_entity.pdbx_description
1 polymer ?
#
loop_
_entity_poly.entity_id
_entity_poly.type
_entity_poly.pdbx_seq_one_letter_code
_entity_poly.pdbx_strand_id
1 'polypeptide(L)'
;MDVFVSLVTDPYVVSILIAVGIIGLAIEMISPGFGAPGIIGLGSFALYFFGHYLAGSSGWGTPALFVSGLILLILEIFVPSFGILGILGIVGVVAAVVGAAPSWQVGTMAVVIGFVLAIAVLWVLIKFFGKRPASPLVLQAAQKNEQGYTSSENRKDLLGQVGITMTPLRPSGYAKFGDRREDVVSEGNIIPSGCKVKVIQVEGTRVVVRKMEEE
;
A
#
# COMPACT_ATOMS: atom_id res chain seq x y z
N MET A 1 17.88 27.15 32.72
CA MET A 1 16.55 26.56 32.48
C MET A 1 15.74 27.44 31.55
N ASP A 2 15.79 28.74 31.75
CA ASP A 2 15.02 29.70 30.95
C ASP A 2 15.33 29.75 29.47
N VAL A 3 16.63 29.61 29.10
CA VAL A 3 17.05 29.59 27.69
C VAL A 3 16.52 28.34 26.95
N PHE A 4 16.55 27.18 27.60
CA PHE A 4 16.00 25.95 27.01
C PHE A 4 14.49 26.06 26.80
N VAL A 5 13.76 26.52 27.84
CA VAL A 5 12.31 26.66 27.74
C VAL A 5 11.94 27.69 26.69
N SER A 6 12.59 28.86 26.65
CA SER A 6 12.33 29.87 25.62
C SER A 6 12.60 29.40 24.22
N LEU A 7 13.64 28.55 24.01
CA LEU A 7 13.96 27.97 22.71
C LEU A 7 12.87 26.97 22.28
N VAL A 8 12.49 26.05 23.17
CA VAL A 8 11.57 24.93 22.82
C VAL A 8 10.10 25.42 22.70
N THR A 9 9.80 26.57 23.27
CA THR A 9 8.46 27.20 23.17
C THR A 9 8.41 28.35 22.15
N ASP A 10 9.53 28.62 21.45
CA ASP A 10 9.54 29.58 20.36
C ASP A 10 8.61 29.12 19.22
N PRO A 11 7.73 29.97 18.65
CA PRO A 11 6.75 29.58 17.65
C PRO A 11 7.35 28.93 16.40
N TYR A 12 8.55 29.31 15.98
CA TYR A 12 9.21 28.72 14.82
C TYR A 12 9.77 27.33 15.17
N VAL A 13 10.40 27.19 16.33
CA VAL A 13 10.94 25.91 16.82
C VAL A 13 9.78 24.91 17.06
N VAL A 14 8.68 25.35 17.65
CA VAL A 14 7.47 24.57 17.82
C VAL A 14 6.94 24.05 16.49
N SER A 15 6.86 24.91 15.47
CA SER A 15 6.39 24.50 14.14
C SER A 15 7.31 23.46 13.50
N ILE A 16 8.63 23.59 13.70
CA ILE A 16 9.61 22.59 13.25
C ILE A 16 9.47 21.28 14.03
N LEU A 17 9.30 21.32 15.34
CA LEU A 17 9.10 20.13 16.15
C LEU A 17 7.84 19.37 15.72
N ILE A 18 6.75 20.07 15.47
CA ILE A 18 5.50 19.48 14.96
C ILE A 18 5.74 18.86 13.58
N ALA A 19 6.43 19.56 12.66
CA ALA A 19 6.75 19.04 11.34
C ALA A 19 7.60 17.76 11.43
N VAL A 20 8.68 17.77 12.21
CA VAL A 20 9.55 16.59 12.43
C VAL A 20 8.76 15.44 13.04
N GLY A 21 7.88 15.75 13.99
CA GLY A 21 6.98 14.78 14.61
C GLY A 21 6.09 14.08 13.58
N ILE A 22 5.40 14.87 12.75
CA ILE A 22 4.49 14.35 11.71
C ILE A 22 5.29 13.55 10.67
N ILE A 23 6.43 14.09 10.19
CA ILE A 23 7.27 13.42 9.18
C ILE A 23 7.78 12.09 9.71
N GLY A 24 8.31 12.06 10.93
CA GLY A 24 8.84 10.85 11.55
C GLY A 24 7.79 9.75 11.67
N LEU A 25 6.60 10.09 12.20
CA LEU A 25 5.49 9.15 12.31
C LEU A 25 4.96 8.71 10.93
N ALA A 26 4.87 9.63 9.96
CA ALA A 26 4.41 9.29 8.61
C ALA A 26 5.39 8.34 7.90
N ILE A 27 6.71 8.57 8.01
CA ILE A 27 7.71 7.68 7.42
C ILE A 27 7.64 6.29 8.06
N GLU A 28 7.49 6.20 9.38
CA GLU A 28 7.36 4.93 10.09
C GLU A 28 6.10 4.17 9.68
N MET A 29 4.98 4.86 9.43
CA MET A 29 3.74 4.23 8.94
C MET A 29 3.86 3.73 7.50
N ILE A 30 4.57 4.46 6.63
CA ILE A 30 4.74 4.09 5.22
C ILE A 30 5.77 2.97 5.06
N SER A 31 6.82 3.01 5.85
CA SER A 31 7.95 2.07 5.78
C SER A 31 8.28 1.54 7.18
N PRO A 32 7.43 0.66 7.74
CA PRO A 32 7.68 0.07 9.05
C PRO A 32 8.97 -0.76 9.01
N GLY A 33 9.98 -0.36 9.78
CA GLY A 33 11.26 -1.02 9.72
C GLY A 33 12.00 -1.00 11.06
N PHE A 34 12.65 0.09 11.37
CA PHE A 34 13.55 0.15 12.52
C PHE A 34 13.09 1.08 13.65
N GLY A 35 11.93 1.71 13.52
CA GLY A 35 11.43 2.65 14.50
C GLY A 35 12.25 3.96 14.61
N ALA A 36 13.35 4.12 13.89
CA ALA A 36 14.18 5.32 14.00
C ALA A 36 13.42 6.60 13.62
N PRO A 37 12.71 6.69 12.49
CA PRO A 37 11.89 7.86 12.17
C PRO A 37 10.76 8.06 13.19
N GLY A 38 10.13 6.96 13.62
CA GLY A 38 9.07 7.00 14.64
C GLY A 38 9.57 7.49 15.98
N ILE A 39 10.75 7.03 16.44
CA ILE A 39 11.39 7.48 17.69
C ILE A 39 11.72 8.97 17.61
N ILE A 40 12.26 9.45 16.49
CA ILE A 40 12.56 10.87 16.27
C ILE A 40 11.26 11.68 16.30
N GLY A 41 10.21 11.19 15.64
CA GLY A 41 8.89 11.81 15.62
C GLY A 41 8.26 11.93 17.01
N LEU A 42 8.23 10.82 17.75
CA LEU A 42 7.73 10.82 19.15
C LEU A 42 8.59 11.67 20.06
N GLY A 43 9.92 11.64 19.89
CA GLY A 43 10.85 12.48 20.64
C GLY A 43 10.60 13.98 20.42
N SER A 44 10.28 14.37 19.19
CA SER A 44 9.92 15.76 18.87
C SER A 44 8.63 16.18 19.57
N PHE A 45 7.60 15.35 19.59
CA PHE A 45 6.38 15.63 20.36
C PHE A 45 6.62 15.62 21.87
N ALA A 46 7.44 14.68 22.37
CA ALA A 46 7.81 14.64 23.77
C ALA A 46 8.53 15.92 24.19
N LEU A 47 9.46 16.42 23.36
CA LEU A 47 10.18 17.68 23.59
C LEU A 47 9.22 18.87 23.56
N TYR A 48 8.25 18.88 22.64
CA TYR A 48 7.20 19.88 22.57
C TYR A 48 6.38 19.94 23.85
N PHE A 49 5.81 18.82 24.28
CA PHE A 49 4.97 18.77 25.50
C PHE A 49 5.77 19.06 26.76
N PHE A 50 7.01 18.57 26.85
CA PHE A 50 7.88 18.82 27.99
C PHE A 50 8.27 20.31 28.09
N GLY A 51 8.59 20.95 26.97
CA GLY A 51 8.88 22.41 26.95
C GLY A 51 7.68 23.24 27.44
N HIS A 52 6.48 22.92 26.92
CA HIS A 52 5.26 23.65 27.35
C HIS A 52 4.84 23.33 28.78
N TYR A 53 5.12 22.13 29.28
CA TYR A 53 4.96 21.78 30.69
C TYR A 53 5.86 22.62 31.58
N LEU A 54 7.15 22.75 31.26
CA LEU A 54 8.11 23.55 31.99
C LEU A 54 7.78 25.06 31.95
N ALA A 55 7.20 25.53 30.84
CA ALA A 55 6.72 26.89 30.66
C ALA A 55 5.44 27.18 31.47
N GLY A 56 4.80 26.15 32.05
CA GLY A 56 3.56 26.30 32.78
C GLY A 56 2.31 26.48 31.92
N SER A 57 2.43 26.36 30.58
CA SER A 57 1.30 26.49 29.65
C SER A 57 0.52 25.20 29.49
N SER A 58 1.09 24.06 29.86
CA SER A 58 0.51 22.72 29.68
C SER A 58 0.64 21.87 30.94
N GLY A 59 -0.33 20.97 31.16
CA GLY A 59 -0.29 19.94 32.18
C GLY A 59 -0.21 18.54 31.58
N TRP A 60 -0.23 17.49 32.40
CA TRP A 60 -0.19 16.09 31.99
C TRP A 60 -1.39 15.64 31.13
N GLY A 61 -2.48 16.39 31.14
CA GLY A 61 -3.68 16.07 30.34
C GLY A 61 -3.44 16.14 28.84
N THR A 62 -2.63 17.09 28.38
CA THR A 62 -2.37 17.25 26.94
C THR A 62 -1.51 16.13 26.34
N PRO A 63 -0.36 15.71 26.95
CA PRO A 63 0.34 14.54 26.46
C PRO A 63 -0.48 13.24 26.59
N ALA A 64 -1.31 13.09 27.62
CA ALA A 64 -2.20 11.94 27.75
C ALA A 64 -3.24 11.91 26.61
N LEU A 65 -3.83 13.05 26.27
CA LEU A 65 -4.75 13.16 25.12
C LEU A 65 -4.05 12.86 23.81
N PHE A 66 -2.80 13.32 23.62
CA PHE A 66 -1.99 13.01 22.45
C PHE A 66 -1.77 11.50 22.29
N VAL A 67 -1.33 10.83 23.36
CA VAL A 67 -1.12 9.38 23.36
C VAL A 67 -2.42 8.62 23.06
N SER A 68 -3.54 9.06 23.66
CA SER A 68 -4.86 8.48 23.38
C SER A 68 -5.24 8.64 21.91
N GLY A 69 -4.98 9.80 21.31
CA GLY A 69 -5.20 10.06 19.91
C GLY A 69 -4.36 9.14 19.00
N LEU A 70 -3.08 8.96 19.34
CA LEU A 70 -2.20 8.01 18.61
C LEU A 70 -2.71 6.56 18.72
N ILE A 71 -3.17 6.15 19.89
CA ILE A 71 -3.75 4.81 20.07
C ILE A 71 -4.97 4.63 19.17
N LEU A 72 -5.86 5.62 19.09
CA LEU A 72 -7.03 5.58 18.20
C LEU A 72 -6.61 5.46 16.71
N LEU A 73 -5.58 6.20 16.30
CA LEU A 73 -5.03 6.09 14.93
C LEU A 73 -4.47 4.68 14.64
N ILE A 74 -3.77 4.10 15.59
CA ILE A 74 -3.24 2.73 15.47
C ILE A 74 -4.41 1.73 15.43
N LEU A 75 -5.42 1.89 16.29
CA LEU A 75 -6.59 1.01 16.31
C LEU A 75 -7.36 1.02 15.00
N GLU A 76 -7.46 2.17 14.31
CA GLU A 76 -8.10 2.24 12.98
C GLU A 76 -7.43 1.33 11.96
N ILE A 77 -6.10 1.13 12.04
CA ILE A 77 -5.37 0.24 11.12
C ILE A 77 -5.76 -1.24 11.36
N PHE A 78 -5.99 -1.63 12.61
CA PHE A 78 -6.30 -3.01 12.98
C PHE A 78 -7.81 -3.31 12.98
N VAL A 79 -8.62 -2.31 13.32
CA VAL A 79 -10.08 -2.41 13.40
C VAL A 79 -10.69 -1.37 12.47
N PRO A 80 -10.91 -1.71 11.18
CA PRO A 80 -11.43 -0.74 10.22
C PRO A 80 -12.84 -0.29 10.62
N SER A 81 -12.92 0.91 11.20
CA SER A 81 -14.15 1.52 11.70
C SER A 81 -14.73 2.57 10.75
N PHE A 82 -14.49 2.43 9.44
CA PHE A 82 -14.90 3.41 8.42
C PHE A 82 -14.39 4.84 8.67
N GLY A 83 -13.21 4.96 9.32
CA GLY A 83 -12.57 6.25 9.60
C GLY A 83 -12.99 6.92 10.91
N ILE A 84 -13.91 6.36 11.68
CA ILE A 84 -14.40 6.98 12.92
C ILE A 84 -13.26 7.11 13.94
N LEU A 85 -12.53 6.02 14.21
CA LEU A 85 -11.38 6.05 15.12
C LEU A 85 -10.26 6.94 14.59
N GLY A 86 -10.06 6.93 13.25
CA GLY A 86 -9.08 7.79 12.58
C GLY A 86 -9.38 9.28 12.78
N ILE A 87 -10.63 9.69 12.55
CA ILE A 87 -11.05 11.09 12.76
C ILE A 87 -10.91 11.48 14.23
N LEU A 88 -11.39 10.66 15.16
CA LEU A 88 -11.26 10.90 16.58
C LEU A 88 -9.79 10.97 17.01
N GLY A 89 -8.95 10.10 16.47
CA GLY A 89 -7.51 10.11 16.72
C GLY A 89 -6.84 11.41 16.24
N ILE A 90 -7.13 11.85 15.00
CA ILE A 90 -6.62 13.12 14.46
C ILE A 90 -7.10 14.30 15.31
N VAL A 91 -8.40 14.36 15.64
CA VAL A 91 -8.96 15.42 16.49
C VAL A 91 -8.28 15.43 17.86
N GLY A 92 -8.07 14.25 18.47
CA GLY A 92 -7.38 14.12 19.75
C GLY A 92 -5.94 14.63 19.71
N VAL A 93 -5.18 14.23 18.69
CA VAL A 93 -3.79 14.67 18.47
C VAL A 93 -3.73 16.20 18.28
N VAL A 94 -4.57 16.75 17.39
CA VAL A 94 -4.60 18.20 17.13
C VAL A 94 -5.03 18.97 18.35
N ALA A 95 -6.08 18.54 19.06
CA ALA A 95 -6.55 19.15 20.28
C ALA A 95 -5.47 19.14 21.39
N ALA A 96 -4.72 18.04 21.51
CA ALA A 96 -3.62 17.93 22.45
C ALA A 96 -2.50 18.96 22.15
N VAL A 97 -2.10 19.05 20.89
CA VAL A 97 -1.05 20.00 20.48
C VAL A 97 -1.53 21.44 20.65
N VAL A 98 -2.73 21.78 20.20
CA VAL A 98 -3.26 23.13 20.34
C VAL A 98 -3.46 23.48 21.84
N GLY A 99 -3.95 22.53 22.64
CA GLY A 99 -4.19 22.72 24.07
C GLY A 99 -2.93 22.84 24.93
N ALA A 100 -1.78 22.41 24.46
CA ALA A 100 -0.51 22.56 25.16
C ALA A 100 0.11 23.95 24.98
N ALA A 101 -0.23 24.66 23.89
CA ALA A 101 0.30 25.98 23.58
C ALA A 101 -0.22 27.05 24.54
N PRO A 102 0.46 28.21 24.70
CA PRO A 102 0.04 29.30 25.56
C PRO A 102 -1.32 29.91 25.20
N SER A 103 -1.71 29.80 23.94
CA SER A 103 -3.04 30.20 23.45
C SER A 103 -3.45 29.34 22.28
N TRP A 104 -4.77 29.25 22.05
CA TRP A 104 -5.30 28.47 20.93
C TRP A 104 -4.85 29.00 19.54
N GLN A 105 -4.65 30.32 19.44
CA GLN A 105 -4.16 30.93 18.18
C GLN A 105 -2.74 30.50 17.88
N VAL A 106 -1.84 30.54 18.86
CA VAL A 106 -0.44 30.11 18.72
C VAL A 106 -0.39 28.60 18.40
N GLY A 107 -1.14 27.78 19.11
CA GLY A 107 -1.19 26.34 18.90
C GLY A 107 -1.71 25.98 17.50
N THR A 108 -2.81 26.59 17.08
CA THR A 108 -3.39 26.35 15.74
C THR A 108 -2.42 26.79 14.64
N MET A 109 -1.81 27.97 14.78
CA MET A 109 -0.83 28.48 13.81
C MET A 109 0.38 27.55 13.69
N ALA A 110 0.90 27.06 14.81
CA ALA A 110 2.01 26.13 14.84
C ALA A 110 1.67 24.78 14.18
N VAL A 111 0.46 24.25 14.42
CA VAL A 111 -0.04 23.04 13.77
C VAL A 111 -0.15 23.22 12.26
N VAL A 112 -0.75 24.34 11.81
CA VAL A 112 -0.90 24.62 10.37
C VAL A 112 0.45 24.75 9.69
N ILE A 113 1.38 25.54 10.26
CA ILE A 113 2.72 25.72 9.70
C ILE A 113 3.47 24.38 9.71
N GLY A 114 3.45 23.65 10.83
CA GLY A 114 4.11 22.35 10.96
C GLY A 114 3.56 21.32 9.97
N PHE A 115 2.25 21.30 9.76
CA PHE A 115 1.59 20.42 8.80
C PHE A 115 1.97 20.75 7.34
N VAL A 116 1.98 22.05 6.98
CA VAL A 116 2.40 22.49 5.65
C VAL A 116 3.88 22.13 5.40
N LEU A 117 4.75 22.38 6.38
CA LEU A 117 6.15 21.97 6.29
C LEU A 117 6.30 20.45 6.13
N ALA A 118 5.54 19.68 6.92
CA ALA A 118 5.57 18.22 6.83
C ALA A 118 5.15 17.73 5.44
N ILE A 119 4.06 18.27 4.89
CA ILE A 119 3.61 17.93 3.52
C ILE A 119 4.70 18.29 2.49
N ALA A 120 5.29 19.49 2.58
CA ALA A 120 6.32 19.93 1.66
C ALA A 120 7.54 18.99 1.68
N VAL A 121 8.02 18.64 2.89
CA VAL A 121 9.16 17.71 3.05
C VAL A 121 8.80 16.30 2.57
N LEU A 122 7.63 15.76 2.96
CA LEU A 122 7.19 14.45 2.50
C LEU A 122 7.05 14.41 0.98
N TRP A 123 6.52 15.45 0.35
CA TRP A 123 6.44 15.54 -1.11
C TRP A 123 7.82 15.50 -1.76
N VAL A 124 8.79 16.24 -1.21
CA VAL A 124 10.19 16.23 -1.67
C VAL A 124 10.78 14.83 -1.51
N LEU A 125 10.62 14.21 -0.33
CA LEU A 125 11.13 12.87 -0.07
C LEU A 125 10.54 11.84 -1.04
N ILE A 126 9.22 11.85 -1.26
CA ILE A 126 8.55 10.95 -2.20
C ILE A 126 9.05 11.20 -3.63
N LYS A 127 9.21 12.45 -4.05
CA LYS A 127 9.69 12.81 -5.39
C LYS A 127 11.13 12.33 -5.64
N PHE A 128 12.02 12.46 -4.67
CA PHE A 128 13.44 12.12 -4.82
C PHE A 128 13.75 10.67 -4.45
N PHE A 129 13.06 10.09 -3.47
CA PHE A 129 13.33 8.76 -2.94
C PHE A 129 12.23 7.74 -3.27
N GLY A 130 11.02 8.17 -3.65
CA GLY A 130 9.85 7.33 -3.89
C GLY A 130 9.94 6.40 -5.11
N LYS A 131 11.03 6.46 -5.88
CA LYS A 131 11.26 5.54 -7.01
C LYS A 131 11.78 4.15 -6.61
N ARG A 132 11.97 3.89 -5.33
CA ARG A 132 12.29 2.55 -4.83
C ARG A 132 11.02 1.94 -4.25
N PRO A 133 10.56 0.78 -4.76
CA PRO A 133 9.51 0.03 -4.09
C PRO A 133 10.09 -0.50 -2.78
N ALA A 134 10.03 0.31 -1.73
CA ALA A 134 10.42 -0.08 -0.39
C ALA A 134 9.21 -0.74 0.27
N SER A 135 8.82 -1.90 -0.21
CA SER A 135 7.96 -2.79 0.54
C SER A 135 8.32 -4.23 0.22
N PRO A 136 9.09 -4.91 1.10
CA PRO A 136 9.27 -6.35 0.97
C PRO A 136 7.96 -7.13 1.19
N LEU A 137 6.86 -6.46 1.60
CA LEU A 137 5.55 -7.05 1.85
C LEU A 137 4.55 -6.88 0.71
N VAL A 138 4.81 -6.04 -0.28
CA VAL A 138 4.13 -6.16 -1.56
C VAL A 138 4.88 -7.23 -2.33
N LEU A 139 4.41 -8.48 -2.24
CA LEU A 139 4.68 -9.44 -3.28
C LEU A 139 4.28 -8.75 -4.59
N GLN A 140 5.26 -8.25 -5.31
CA GLN A 140 5.13 -7.93 -6.73
C GLN A 140 5.04 -9.27 -7.47
N ALA A 141 3.96 -9.98 -7.23
CA ALA A 141 3.46 -10.99 -8.14
C ALA A 141 2.80 -10.28 -9.34
N ALA A 142 3.45 -9.26 -9.88
CA ALA A 142 3.35 -9.01 -11.30
C ALA A 142 4.11 -10.17 -11.93
N GLN A 143 3.39 -11.25 -12.25
CA GLN A 143 3.86 -12.24 -13.19
C GLN A 143 4.15 -11.51 -14.51
N LYS A 144 5.36 -10.95 -14.61
CA LYS A 144 5.92 -10.59 -15.90
C LYS A 144 6.21 -11.92 -16.57
N ASN A 145 5.44 -12.22 -17.60
CA ASN A 145 5.68 -13.35 -18.51
C ASN A 145 7.10 -13.33 -19.13
N GLU A 146 7.92 -12.33 -18.83
CA GLU A 146 9.27 -12.14 -19.30
C GLU A 146 10.35 -12.88 -18.49
N GLN A 147 10.02 -13.43 -17.31
CA GLN A 147 11.00 -14.11 -16.44
C GLN A 147 10.80 -15.63 -16.35
N GLY A 148 10.28 -16.27 -17.41
CA GLY A 148 10.41 -17.71 -17.56
C GLY A 148 9.62 -18.59 -16.56
N TYR A 149 8.75 -18.04 -15.73
CA TYR A 149 7.80 -18.79 -14.94
C TYR A 149 6.48 -18.95 -15.69
N THR A 150 6.54 -19.57 -16.84
CA THR A 150 5.38 -20.27 -17.39
C THR A 150 5.38 -21.66 -16.77
N SER A 151 4.47 -21.91 -15.85
CA SER A 151 4.17 -23.25 -15.33
C SER A 151 3.46 -24.14 -16.35
N SER A 152 3.58 -23.82 -17.61
CA SER A 152 3.14 -24.64 -18.74
C SER A 152 4.02 -24.35 -19.95
N GLU A 153 4.47 -25.39 -20.61
CA GLU A 153 5.14 -25.31 -21.90
C GLU A 153 4.38 -24.38 -22.84
N ASN A 154 5.14 -23.53 -23.53
CA ASN A 154 4.58 -22.51 -24.42
C ASN A 154 3.94 -23.22 -25.63
N ARG A 155 2.64 -23.53 -25.54
CA ARG A 155 1.86 -24.25 -26.57
C ARG A 155 1.47 -23.38 -27.74
N LYS A 156 2.10 -22.20 -27.90
CA LYS A 156 1.87 -21.32 -29.06
C LYS A 156 2.25 -21.95 -30.39
N ASP A 157 3.10 -22.96 -30.38
CA ASP A 157 3.45 -23.78 -31.53
C ASP A 157 2.27 -24.57 -32.08
N LEU A 158 1.24 -24.82 -31.29
CA LEU A 158 0.03 -25.51 -31.73
C LEU A 158 -0.97 -24.61 -32.50
N LEU A 159 -0.81 -23.29 -32.44
CA LEU A 159 -1.75 -22.36 -33.08
C LEU A 159 -1.79 -22.61 -34.61
N GLY A 160 -3.01 -22.85 -35.13
CA GLY A 160 -3.23 -23.14 -36.56
C GLY A 160 -2.99 -24.58 -36.96
N GLN A 161 -2.46 -25.46 -36.11
CA GLN A 161 -2.29 -26.88 -36.42
C GLN A 161 -3.62 -27.61 -36.52
N VAL A 162 -3.64 -28.65 -37.35
CA VAL A 162 -4.78 -29.53 -37.53
C VAL A 162 -4.52 -30.84 -36.79
N GLY A 163 -5.50 -31.29 -36.02
CA GLY A 163 -5.45 -32.52 -35.26
C GLY A 163 -6.74 -33.33 -35.41
N ILE A 164 -6.78 -34.47 -34.73
CA ILE A 164 -7.95 -35.36 -34.70
C ILE A 164 -8.38 -35.55 -33.27
N THR A 165 -9.67 -35.38 -33.00
CA THR A 165 -10.25 -35.59 -31.65
C THR A 165 -10.16 -37.07 -31.29
N MET A 166 -9.56 -37.37 -30.12
CA MET A 166 -9.45 -38.74 -29.59
C MET A 166 -10.70 -39.07 -28.71
N THR A 167 -11.28 -38.06 -28.07
CA THR A 167 -12.49 -38.17 -27.26
C THR A 167 -13.53 -37.15 -27.72
N PRO A 168 -14.82 -37.36 -27.42
CA PRO A 168 -15.83 -36.32 -27.67
C PRO A 168 -15.46 -35.06 -26.85
N LEU A 169 -15.55 -33.87 -27.43
CA LEU A 169 -15.35 -32.60 -26.74
C LEU A 169 -16.71 -32.07 -26.26
N ARG A 170 -16.91 -31.94 -24.88
CA ARG A 170 -18.18 -31.49 -24.25
C ARG A 170 -17.92 -30.57 -23.04
N PRO A 171 -17.43 -29.38 -23.16
CA PRO A 171 -16.66 -28.76 -24.24
C PRO A 171 -15.20 -29.20 -24.30
N SER A 172 -14.65 -29.86 -23.25
CA SER A 172 -13.26 -30.30 -23.16
C SER A 172 -13.09 -31.77 -23.50
N GLY A 173 -11.90 -32.14 -23.93
CA GLY A 173 -11.47 -33.51 -24.21
C GLY A 173 -10.06 -33.53 -24.81
N TYR A 174 -9.70 -34.63 -25.46
CA TYR A 174 -8.36 -34.82 -26.01
C TYR A 174 -8.35 -34.85 -27.55
N ALA A 175 -7.36 -34.17 -28.10
CA ALA A 175 -7.06 -34.26 -29.53
C ALA A 175 -5.58 -34.59 -29.75
N LYS A 176 -5.27 -35.25 -30.87
CA LYS A 176 -3.91 -35.60 -31.30
C LYS A 176 -3.47 -34.63 -32.40
N PHE A 177 -2.31 -33.97 -32.16
CA PHE A 177 -1.62 -33.10 -33.11
C PHE A 177 -0.25 -33.71 -33.43
N GLY A 178 -0.10 -34.30 -34.60
CA GLY A 178 1.07 -35.09 -34.91
C GLY A 178 1.19 -36.28 -33.95
N ASP A 179 2.29 -36.37 -33.20
CA ASP A 179 2.48 -37.39 -32.15
C ASP A 179 2.11 -36.98 -30.75
N ARG A 180 1.71 -35.72 -30.55
CA ARG A 180 1.37 -35.17 -29.23
C ARG A 180 -0.13 -35.30 -28.98
N ARG A 181 -0.48 -35.75 -27.75
CA ARG A 181 -1.84 -35.72 -27.21
C ARG A 181 -1.99 -34.48 -26.36
N GLU A 182 -2.95 -33.65 -26.69
CA GLU A 182 -3.20 -32.38 -25.99
C GLU A 182 -4.64 -32.30 -25.47
N ASP A 183 -4.80 -31.63 -24.33
CA ASP A 183 -6.09 -31.30 -23.77
C ASP A 183 -6.64 -30.05 -24.48
N VAL A 184 -7.84 -30.16 -25.04
CA VAL A 184 -8.43 -29.13 -25.90
C VAL A 184 -9.86 -28.83 -25.51
N VAL A 185 -10.31 -27.63 -25.82
CA VAL A 185 -11.68 -27.14 -25.58
C VAL A 185 -12.30 -26.73 -26.90
N SER A 186 -13.51 -27.18 -27.19
CA SER A 186 -14.25 -26.74 -28.38
C SER A 186 -14.72 -25.30 -28.21
N GLU A 187 -14.79 -24.53 -29.33
CA GLU A 187 -15.21 -23.13 -29.35
C GLU A 187 -16.71 -22.94 -28.99
N GLY A 188 -17.49 -23.95 -28.77
CA GLY A 188 -18.89 -23.80 -28.38
C GLY A 188 -19.80 -24.99 -28.73
N ASN A 189 -19.42 -25.83 -29.68
CA ASN A 189 -20.23 -26.99 -30.11
C ASN A 189 -19.62 -28.30 -29.60
N ILE A 190 -20.44 -29.31 -29.42
CA ILE A 190 -20.02 -30.69 -29.13
C ILE A 190 -19.35 -31.23 -30.39
N ILE A 191 -18.10 -31.70 -30.28
CA ILE A 191 -17.37 -32.32 -31.39
C ILE A 191 -17.19 -33.81 -31.08
N PRO A 192 -17.69 -34.73 -31.91
CA PRO A 192 -17.51 -36.16 -31.72
C PRO A 192 -16.00 -36.55 -31.82
N SER A 193 -15.65 -37.75 -31.33
CA SER A 193 -14.34 -38.32 -31.53
C SER A 193 -14.11 -38.67 -33.01
N GLY A 194 -12.84 -38.58 -33.43
CA GLY A 194 -12.44 -38.89 -34.83
C GLY A 194 -12.61 -37.72 -35.80
N CYS A 195 -13.07 -36.55 -35.35
CA CYS A 195 -13.26 -35.38 -36.21
C CYS A 195 -11.95 -34.58 -36.35
N LYS A 196 -11.71 -34.04 -37.56
CA LYS A 196 -10.62 -33.09 -37.80
C LYS A 196 -10.96 -31.75 -37.13
N VAL A 197 -9.99 -31.21 -36.40
CA VAL A 197 -10.12 -29.93 -35.70
C VAL A 197 -8.88 -29.07 -35.93
N LYS A 198 -9.07 -27.76 -35.99
CA LYS A 198 -8.01 -26.77 -36.10
C LYS A 198 -7.88 -25.96 -34.84
N VAL A 199 -6.67 -25.74 -34.34
CA VAL A 199 -6.39 -24.86 -33.20
C VAL A 199 -6.57 -23.41 -33.64
N ILE A 200 -7.50 -22.69 -32.98
CA ILE A 200 -7.85 -21.30 -33.28
C ILE A 200 -7.31 -20.33 -32.24
N GLN A 201 -7.07 -20.79 -31.02
CA GLN A 201 -6.59 -19.94 -29.92
C GLN A 201 -5.80 -20.77 -28.91
N VAL A 202 -4.74 -20.17 -28.36
CA VAL A 202 -3.93 -20.75 -27.28
C VAL A 202 -3.70 -19.69 -26.23
N GLU A 203 -4.21 -19.93 -25.02
CA GLU A 203 -4.06 -19.07 -23.84
C GLU A 203 -3.51 -19.88 -22.67
N GLY A 204 -2.22 -19.74 -22.39
CA GLY A 204 -1.55 -20.55 -21.38
C GLY A 204 -1.70 -22.05 -21.64
N THR A 205 -2.41 -22.76 -20.76
CA THR A 205 -2.72 -24.20 -20.89
C THR A 205 -3.96 -24.47 -21.73
N ARG A 206 -4.79 -23.46 -22.02
CA ARG A 206 -6.04 -23.62 -22.73
C ARG A 206 -5.83 -23.58 -24.24
N VAL A 207 -6.10 -24.67 -24.91
CA VAL A 207 -6.04 -24.82 -26.38
C VAL A 207 -7.48 -24.91 -26.90
N VAL A 208 -7.93 -23.92 -27.67
CA VAL A 208 -9.27 -23.88 -28.24
C VAL A 208 -9.24 -24.39 -29.69
N VAL A 209 -10.16 -25.30 -29.99
CA VAL A 209 -10.25 -25.92 -31.32
C VAL A 209 -11.63 -25.73 -31.94
N ARG A 210 -11.64 -25.65 -33.26
CA ARG A 210 -12.85 -25.60 -34.10
C ARG A 210 -12.90 -26.80 -35.02
N LYS A 211 -14.09 -27.40 -35.18
CA LYS A 211 -14.30 -28.48 -36.16
C LYS A 211 -14.04 -27.95 -37.57
N MET A 212 -13.32 -28.69 -38.37
CA MET A 212 -13.18 -28.44 -39.81
C MET A 212 -14.38 -29.12 -40.51
N GLU A 213 -15.10 -28.36 -41.32
CA GLU A 213 -16.12 -28.92 -42.23
C GLU A 213 -15.36 -29.57 -43.39
N GLU A 214 -15.69 -30.83 -43.71
CA GLU A 214 -15.22 -31.49 -44.92
C GLU A 214 -15.95 -30.88 -46.09
N GLU A 215 -15.24 -30.21 -46.99
CA GLU A 215 -15.73 -29.86 -48.31
C GLU A 215 -15.85 -31.14 -49.19
#